data_b378b2d0dfd20c0fcd74be14640fd4de
#
_entry.id   b378b2d0dfd20c0fcd74be14640fd4de
#
_cell.length_a   1.000
_cell.length_b   1.000
_cell.length_c   1.000
_cell.angle_alpha   90.00
_cell.angle_beta   90.00
_cell.angle_gamma   90.00
#
_symmetry.space_group_name_H-M   'P 1'
#
loop_
_entity.id
_entity.type
_entity.pdbx_description
1 polymer ?
#
loop_
_entity_poly.entity_id
_entity_poly.type
_entity_poly.pdbx_seq_one_letter_code
_entity_poly.pdbx_strand_id
1 'polypeptide(L)'
;HVKIAGTLFLATLFCVTWEKVQWNVAGAVGLADVLTVMFLVAFAFEWGRPRFPRTTVTVLGIFAVLLIIYLIGFFNIETKQSLDQWSKGMVKFVIHFLFLGAGVAYLARRSTLFYWKALGALTAGLVVNGIYGVLQLLAARAGTNLDHLVLAPLTGGASSINVYGAIGGTAVYRPNALTADPNHLAVMICIPLLTLLPVYLRLERDHKLRIPLAATLGFLFLVMLSTLSRSGLLGLVVGLLVLAVPYRRRLVSRALILPLSGIAALLLAVVWSRRHYFEVLLKSRIQTGGGSEKAHFAVYDFVPQVIHSHPLFGLGLNTFSVYYEFVTGKSNWGPHSFYVALIVETGLVGAVAFLLFLRYLFLRLRAARELGRMLSAEGAALARRVRPLAWGMTAALAGTMAANFFYLTMQFYYFYAFAVLVLALPIVFGRKAIR
;
A
#
# COMPACT_ATOMS: atom_id res chain seq x y z
N HIS A 1 14.23 -12.93 24.44
CA HIS A 1 12.78 -13.13 24.41
C HIS A 1 12.15 -12.04 23.55
N VAL A 2 11.49 -12.41 22.44
CA VAL A 2 10.61 -11.50 21.70
C VAL A 2 9.36 -11.36 22.58
N LYS A 3 9.12 -10.16 23.09
CA LYS A 3 7.90 -9.90 23.87
C LYS A 3 6.67 -10.12 22.98
N ILE A 4 5.56 -10.53 23.56
CA ILE A 4 4.30 -10.85 22.86
C ILE A 4 3.91 -9.72 21.89
N ALA A 5 3.97 -8.45 22.33
CA ALA A 5 3.71 -7.29 21.48
C ALA A 5 4.60 -7.26 20.22
N GLY A 6 5.86 -7.71 20.31
CA GLY A 6 6.76 -7.76 19.15
C GLY A 6 6.35 -8.79 18.12
N THR A 7 5.94 -9.97 18.55
CA THR A 7 5.43 -11.02 17.66
C THR A 7 4.13 -10.57 16.99
N LEU A 8 3.19 -10.01 17.74
CA LEU A 8 1.93 -9.49 17.22
C LEU A 8 2.14 -8.34 16.22
N PHE A 9 3.06 -7.42 16.53
CA PHE A 9 3.43 -6.35 15.61
C PHE A 9 3.98 -6.88 14.27
N LEU A 10 4.89 -7.85 14.32
CA LEU A 10 5.45 -8.46 13.10
C LEU A 10 4.39 -9.27 12.34
N ALA A 11 3.51 -9.99 13.04
CA ALA A 11 2.39 -10.71 12.44
C ALA A 11 1.39 -9.75 11.76
N THR A 12 1.08 -8.61 12.38
CA THR A 12 0.24 -7.58 11.76
C THR A 12 0.86 -7.08 10.47
N LEU A 13 2.15 -6.70 10.47
CA LEU A 13 2.84 -6.25 9.27
C LEU A 13 2.88 -7.33 8.17
N PHE A 14 2.99 -8.59 8.54
CA PHE A 14 2.98 -9.72 7.62
C PHE A 14 1.62 -9.90 6.94
N CYS A 15 0.52 -9.78 7.69
CA CYS A 15 -0.83 -10.03 7.20
C CYS A 15 -1.53 -8.78 6.65
N VAL A 16 -0.95 -7.58 6.80
CA VAL A 16 -1.63 -6.29 6.52
C VAL A 16 -2.12 -6.14 5.08
N THR A 17 -1.56 -6.91 4.15
CA THR A 17 -1.94 -6.91 2.73
C THR A 17 -2.96 -8.00 2.36
N TRP A 18 -3.44 -8.78 3.34
CA TRP A 18 -4.34 -9.92 3.12
C TRP A 18 -5.80 -9.52 3.31
N GLU A 19 -6.31 -8.66 2.42
CA GLU A 19 -7.66 -8.07 2.51
C GLU A 19 -8.79 -9.10 2.47
N LYS A 20 -8.61 -10.21 1.73
CA LYS A 20 -9.62 -11.27 1.62
C LYS A 20 -9.73 -12.14 2.87
N VAL A 21 -8.74 -12.12 3.75
CA VAL A 21 -8.79 -12.86 5.02
C VAL A 21 -9.55 -12.00 6.03
N GLN A 22 -10.87 -12.02 5.92
CA GLN A 22 -11.77 -11.21 6.73
C GLN A 22 -13.06 -11.97 7.04
N TRP A 23 -13.69 -11.61 8.16
CA TRP A 23 -14.95 -12.15 8.61
C TRP A 23 -16.01 -11.05 8.68
N ASN A 24 -17.26 -11.42 8.41
CA ASN A 24 -18.36 -10.48 8.47
C ASN A 24 -19.02 -10.51 9.85
N VAL A 25 -18.47 -9.76 10.80
CA VAL A 25 -18.97 -9.64 12.19
C VAL A 25 -19.32 -8.17 12.41
N ALA A 26 -20.58 -7.80 12.19
CA ALA A 26 -21.02 -6.39 12.23
C ALA A 26 -20.25 -5.45 11.28
N GLY A 27 -19.69 -6.00 10.20
CA GLY A 27 -18.82 -5.36 9.21
C GLY A 27 -17.63 -6.24 8.88
N ALA A 28 -16.86 -5.86 7.86
CA ALA A 28 -15.67 -6.61 7.44
C ALA A 28 -14.52 -6.40 8.44
N VAL A 29 -14.21 -7.41 9.23
CA VAL A 29 -13.09 -7.46 10.18
C VAL A 29 -11.98 -8.33 9.59
N GLY A 30 -10.88 -7.73 9.20
CA GLY A 30 -9.72 -8.44 8.64
C GLY A 30 -8.83 -9.06 9.71
N LEU A 31 -8.04 -10.06 9.31
CA LEU A 31 -7.03 -10.67 10.18
C LEU A 31 -6.07 -9.61 10.76
N ALA A 32 -5.66 -8.64 9.95
CA ALA A 32 -4.80 -7.55 10.38
C ALA A 32 -5.46 -6.66 11.45
N ASP A 33 -6.79 -6.45 11.39
CA ASP A 33 -7.51 -5.69 12.41
C ASP A 33 -7.46 -6.42 13.76
N VAL A 34 -7.73 -7.73 13.77
CA VAL A 34 -7.67 -8.56 14.98
C VAL A 34 -6.27 -8.55 15.59
N LEU A 35 -5.25 -8.80 14.77
CA LEU A 35 -3.85 -8.77 15.23
C LEU A 35 -3.44 -7.39 15.75
N THR A 36 -3.99 -6.32 15.16
CA THR A 36 -3.76 -4.96 15.65
C THR A 36 -4.34 -4.72 17.03
N VAL A 37 -5.59 -5.11 17.24
CA VAL A 37 -6.21 -4.99 18.57
C VAL A 37 -5.40 -5.77 19.60
N MET A 38 -5.01 -7.01 19.28
CA MET A 38 -4.15 -7.81 20.15
C MET A 38 -2.79 -7.14 20.41
N PHE A 39 -2.19 -6.55 19.36
CA PHE A 39 -0.94 -5.79 19.52
C PHE A 39 -1.13 -4.56 20.42
N LEU A 40 -2.19 -3.77 20.22
CA LEU A 40 -2.45 -2.58 21.03
C LEU A 40 -2.65 -2.94 22.51
N VAL A 41 -3.38 -4.02 22.78
CA VAL A 41 -3.57 -4.53 24.16
C VAL A 41 -2.23 -4.97 24.74
N ALA A 42 -1.47 -5.82 24.05
CA ALA A 42 -0.16 -6.27 24.52
C ALA A 42 0.83 -5.10 24.71
N PHE A 43 0.79 -4.12 23.79
CA PHE A 43 1.58 -2.90 23.87
C PHE A 43 1.23 -2.07 25.11
N ALA A 44 -0.05 -1.89 25.43
CA ALA A 44 -0.50 -1.16 26.61
C ALA A 44 0.01 -1.81 27.91
N PHE A 45 -0.04 -3.16 28.00
CA PHE A 45 0.49 -3.89 29.16
C PHE A 45 2.02 -3.86 29.27
N GLU A 46 2.73 -3.88 28.13
CA GLU A 46 4.19 -3.87 28.11
C GLU A 46 4.80 -2.46 28.28
N TRP A 47 4.01 -1.40 28.08
CA TRP A 47 4.55 -0.05 27.92
C TRP A 47 5.05 0.57 29.22
N GLY A 48 4.47 0.28 30.37
CA GLY A 48 4.79 0.92 31.64
C GLY A 48 4.40 2.42 31.65
N ARG A 49 5.22 3.27 32.27
CA ARG A 49 5.04 4.74 32.22
C ARG A 49 5.77 5.32 31.00
N PRO A 50 5.06 5.72 29.95
CA PRO A 50 5.71 6.10 28.69
C PRO A 50 6.06 7.58 28.61
N ARG A 51 7.27 7.87 28.14
CA ARG A 51 7.54 9.09 27.39
C ARG A 51 7.42 8.75 25.91
N PHE A 52 6.37 9.21 25.25
CA PHE A 52 6.22 9.03 23.81
C PHE A 52 7.27 9.84 23.04
N PRO A 53 7.84 9.31 21.96
CA PRO A 53 8.65 10.10 21.04
C PRO A 53 7.85 11.29 20.50
N ARG A 54 8.49 12.41 20.27
CA ARG A 54 7.84 13.61 19.68
C ARG A 54 7.07 13.27 18.40
N THR A 55 7.61 12.38 17.59
CA THR A 55 6.95 11.88 16.35
C THR A 55 5.60 11.23 16.66
N THR A 56 5.51 10.41 17.71
CA THR A 56 4.24 9.79 18.13
C THR A 56 3.24 10.85 18.57
N VAL A 57 3.68 11.84 19.34
CA VAL A 57 2.82 12.96 19.78
C VAL A 57 2.29 13.74 18.57
N THR A 58 3.15 14.02 17.58
CA THR A 58 2.73 14.68 16.33
C THR A 58 1.71 13.84 15.57
N VAL A 59 1.91 12.52 15.46
CA VAL A 59 0.95 11.60 14.80
C VAL A 59 -0.39 11.59 15.52
N LEU A 60 -0.38 11.55 16.86
CA LEU A 60 -1.61 11.61 17.65
C LEU A 60 -2.31 12.98 17.52
N GLY A 61 -1.55 14.06 17.38
CA GLY A 61 -2.10 15.38 17.06
C GLY A 61 -2.78 15.42 15.69
N ILE A 62 -2.14 14.88 14.67
CA ILE A 62 -2.72 14.75 13.32
C ILE A 62 -4.00 13.89 13.37
N PHE A 63 -3.93 12.76 14.09
CA PHE A 63 -5.09 11.90 14.33
C PHE A 63 -6.25 12.66 14.95
N ALA A 64 -5.99 13.44 16.02
CA ALA A 64 -7.02 14.22 16.67
C ALA A 64 -7.65 15.27 15.74
N VAL A 65 -6.85 15.95 14.92
CA VAL A 65 -7.35 16.92 13.92
C VAL A 65 -8.24 16.23 12.90
N LEU A 66 -7.79 15.12 12.31
CA LEU A 66 -8.60 14.36 11.35
C LEU A 66 -9.86 13.78 12.00
N LEU A 67 -9.78 13.29 13.24
CA LEU A 67 -10.91 12.80 13.99
C LEU A 67 -11.98 13.89 14.17
N ILE A 68 -11.57 15.10 14.56
CA ILE A 68 -12.49 16.24 14.69
C ILE A 68 -13.16 16.55 13.35
N ILE A 69 -12.39 16.59 12.25
CA ILE A 69 -12.93 16.85 10.91
C ILE A 69 -13.98 15.81 10.53
N TYR A 70 -13.70 14.52 10.78
CA TYR A 70 -14.62 13.43 10.45
C TYR A 70 -15.86 13.42 11.34
N LEU A 71 -15.73 13.84 12.61
CA LEU A 71 -16.87 14.03 13.52
C LEU A 71 -17.75 15.22 13.09
N ILE A 72 -17.15 16.29 12.58
CA ILE A 72 -17.92 17.40 12.00
C ILE A 72 -18.66 16.94 10.74
N GLY A 73 -18.01 16.16 9.88
CA GLY A 73 -18.64 15.57 8.70
C GLY A 73 -19.85 14.66 9.01
N PHE A 74 -19.94 14.14 10.25
CA PHE A 74 -21.12 13.38 10.70
C PHE A 74 -22.43 14.18 10.57
N PHE A 75 -22.40 15.48 10.77
CA PHE A 75 -23.61 16.33 10.68
C PHE A 75 -24.13 16.48 9.25
N ASN A 76 -23.37 16.05 8.25
CA ASN A 76 -23.78 16.07 6.83
C ASN A 76 -24.37 14.70 6.40
N ILE A 77 -24.53 13.75 7.32
CA ILE A 77 -25.07 12.42 7.03
C ILE A 77 -26.58 12.45 7.09
N GLU A 78 -27.24 12.15 5.98
CA GLU A 78 -28.70 12.24 5.86
C GLU A 78 -29.40 10.87 5.84
N THR A 79 -28.69 9.80 5.47
CA THR A 79 -29.28 8.46 5.29
C THR A 79 -28.69 7.42 6.22
N LYS A 80 -29.48 6.39 6.55
CA LYS A 80 -29.01 5.23 7.34
C LYS A 80 -27.84 4.52 6.64
N GLN A 81 -27.88 4.38 5.31
CA GLN A 81 -26.83 3.77 4.54
C GLN A 81 -25.51 4.57 4.65
N SER A 82 -25.57 5.90 4.57
CA SER A 82 -24.42 6.79 4.78
C SER A 82 -23.89 6.65 6.21
N LEU A 83 -24.76 6.56 7.23
CA LEU A 83 -24.37 6.36 8.61
C LEU A 83 -23.64 5.01 8.82
N ASP A 84 -24.14 3.94 8.21
CA ASP A 84 -23.51 2.63 8.28
C ASP A 84 -22.11 2.65 7.65
N GLN A 85 -21.96 3.30 6.49
CA GLN A 85 -20.65 3.44 5.82
C GLN A 85 -19.70 4.35 6.60
N TRP A 86 -20.18 5.48 7.11
CA TRP A 86 -19.39 6.37 7.95
C TRP A 86 -18.88 5.65 9.21
N SER A 87 -19.75 4.90 9.89
CA SER A 87 -19.38 4.15 11.09
C SER A 87 -18.29 3.12 10.80
N LYS A 88 -18.38 2.38 9.68
CA LYS A 88 -17.34 1.44 9.22
C LYS A 88 -16.03 2.18 8.91
N GLY A 89 -16.10 3.32 8.23
CA GLY A 89 -14.95 4.17 7.94
C GLY A 89 -14.26 4.67 9.21
N MET A 90 -15.04 5.13 10.20
CA MET A 90 -14.52 5.62 11.48
C MET A 90 -13.81 4.52 12.29
N VAL A 91 -14.37 3.33 12.37
CA VAL A 91 -13.73 2.20 13.06
C VAL A 91 -12.37 1.88 12.40
N LYS A 92 -12.32 1.79 11.08
CA LYS A 92 -11.07 1.55 10.35
C LYS A 92 -10.07 2.69 10.56
N PHE A 93 -10.51 3.93 10.46
CA PHE A 93 -9.67 5.10 10.70
C PHE A 93 -9.02 5.07 12.10
N VAL A 94 -9.81 4.82 13.13
CA VAL A 94 -9.32 4.75 14.51
C VAL A 94 -8.30 3.62 14.68
N ILE A 95 -8.60 2.41 14.19
CA ILE A 95 -7.67 1.27 14.25
C ILE A 95 -6.36 1.58 13.54
N HIS A 96 -6.42 2.13 12.33
CA HIS A 96 -5.22 2.43 11.53
C HIS A 96 -4.33 3.50 12.20
N PHE A 97 -4.91 4.58 12.72
CA PHE A 97 -4.12 5.63 13.37
C PHE A 97 -3.61 5.24 14.76
N LEU A 98 -4.37 4.46 15.52
CA LEU A 98 -3.86 3.91 16.78
C LEU A 98 -2.70 2.95 16.53
N PHE A 99 -2.80 2.10 15.50
CA PHE A 99 -1.68 1.27 15.08
C PHE A 99 -0.48 2.12 14.64
N LEU A 100 -0.71 3.20 13.86
CA LEU A 100 0.34 4.10 13.42
C LEU A 100 1.07 4.73 14.62
N GLY A 101 0.35 5.30 15.58
CA GLY A 101 0.93 5.93 16.77
C GLY A 101 1.66 4.94 17.67
N ALA A 102 1.01 3.81 18.00
CA ALA A 102 1.59 2.76 18.84
C ALA A 102 2.77 2.06 18.14
N GLY A 103 2.68 1.79 16.84
CA GLY A 103 3.73 1.18 16.04
C GLY A 103 5.00 2.03 15.98
N VAL A 104 4.86 3.34 15.77
CA VAL A 104 5.99 4.29 15.82
C VAL A 104 6.62 4.30 17.22
N ALA A 105 5.81 4.40 18.27
CA ALA A 105 6.28 4.39 19.64
C ALA A 105 7.01 3.07 19.98
N TYR A 106 6.46 1.96 19.52
CA TYR A 106 7.01 0.63 19.72
C TYR A 106 8.37 0.47 19.00
N LEU A 107 8.42 0.74 17.69
CA LEU A 107 9.66 0.67 16.91
C LEU A 107 10.73 1.62 17.41
N ALA A 108 10.35 2.81 17.84
CA ALA A 108 11.27 3.80 18.40
C ALA A 108 12.08 3.28 19.58
N ARG A 109 11.65 2.25 20.29
CA ARG A 109 12.34 1.61 21.41
C ARG A 109 13.09 0.33 21.02
N ARG A 110 12.96 -0.13 19.80
CA ARG A 110 13.55 -1.39 19.34
C ARG A 110 14.91 -1.17 18.67
N SER A 111 15.62 -2.27 18.45
CA SER A 111 16.91 -2.28 17.77
C SER A 111 16.74 -2.06 16.26
N THR A 112 17.83 -1.68 15.61
CA THR A 112 17.89 -1.60 14.14
C THR A 112 17.63 -2.97 13.48
N LEU A 113 18.02 -4.06 14.11
CA LEU A 113 17.71 -5.41 13.64
C LEU A 113 16.21 -5.68 13.66
N PHE A 114 15.50 -5.25 14.71
CA PHE A 114 14.05 -5.40 14.80
C PHE A 114 13.34 -4.56 13.71
N TYR A 115 13.85 -3.38 13.40
CA TYR A 115 13.34 -2.56 12.30
C TYR A 115 13.45 -3.30 10.95
N TRP A 116 14.61 -3.95 10.68
CA TRP A 116 14.79 -4.79 9.49
C TRP A 116 13.85 -5.99 9.48
N LYS A 117 13.59 -6.62 10.64
CA LYS A 117 12.59 -7.69 10.77
C LYS A 117 11.18 -7.17 10.44
N ALA A 118 10.83 -5.95 10.87
CA ALA A 118 9.54 -5.34 10.57
C ALA A 118 9.36 -5.09 9.06
N LEU A 119 10.36 -4.50 8.41
CA LEU A 119 10.36 -4.33 6.94
C LEU A 119 10.34 -5.69 6.22
N GLY A 120 11.10 -6.67 6.73
CA GLY A 120 11.11 -8.03 6.23
C GLY A 120 9.74 -8.73 6.35
N ALA A 121 9.04 -8.54 7.47
CA ALA A 121 7.71 -9.11 7.68
C ALA A 121 6.69 -8.54 6.67
N LEU A 122 6.67 -7.23 6.46
CA LEU A 122 5.82 -6.59 5.44
C LEU A 122 6.13 -7.13 4.02
N THR A 123 7.43 -7.23 3.69
CA THR A 123 7.87 -7.76 2.39
C THR A 123 7.49 -9.23 2.23
N ALA A 124 7.72 -10.05 3.26
CA ALA A 124 7.39 -11.48 3.26
C ALA A 124 5.88 -11.72 3.10
N GLY A 125 5.06 -10.92 3.76
CA GLY A 125 3.60 -10.96 3.59
C GLY A 125 3.16 -10.71 2.15
N LEU A 126 3.81 -9.77 1.46
CA LEU A 126 3.59 -9.52 0.03
C LEU A 126 4.14 -10.63 -0.88
N VAL A 127 5.26 -11.25 -0.51
CA VAL A 127 5.77 -12.43 -1.24
C VAL A 127 4.77 -13.59 -1.15
N VAL A 128 4.26 -13.88 0.04
CA VAL A 128 3.22 -14.91 0.23
C VAL A 128 1.95 -14.57 -0.55
N ASN A 129 1.55 -13.30 -0.51
CA ASN A 129 0.43 -12.80 -1.32
C ASN A 129 0.69 -13.02 -2.82
N GLY A 130 1.90 -12.70 -3.31
CA GLY A 130 2.29 -12.95 -4.69
C GLY A 130 2.32 -14.43 -5.07
N ILE A 131 2.81 -15.31 -4.19
CA ILE A 131 2.78 -16.77 -4.39
C ILE A 131 1.34 -17.25 -4.54
N TYR A 132 0.45 -16.80 -3.65
CA TYR A 132 -0.97 -17.12 -3.73
C TYR A 132 -1.57 -16.65 -5.08
N GLY A 133 -1.20 -15.46 -5.56
CA GLY A 133 -1.63 -14.94 -6.88
C GLY A 133 -1.17 -15.81 -8.06
N VAL A 134 0.05 -16.34 -8.01
CA VAL A 134 0.55 -17.29 -9.02
C VAL A 134 -0.26 -18.59 -8.97
N LEU A 135 -0.48 -19.16 -7.78
CA LEU A 135 -1.30 -20.35 -7.60
C LEU A 135 -2.75 -20.12 -8.06
N GLN A 136 -3.31 -18.94 -7.80
CA GLN A 136 -4.64 -18.55 -8.24
C GLN A 136 -4.75 -18.52 -9.79
N LEU A 137 -3.71 -18.02 -10.47
CA LEU A 137 -3.64 -18.05 -11.95
C LEU A 137 -3.57 -19.49 -12.49
N LEU A 138 -2.77 -20.34 -11.86
CA LEU A 138 -2.66 -21.74 -12.28
C LEU A 138 -3.97 -22.50 -12.07
N ALA A 139 -4.61 -22.32 -10.91
CA ALA A 139 -5.89 -22.93 -10.60
C ALA A 139 -7.00 -22.46 -11.57
N ALA A 140 -7.07 -21.15 -11.86
CA ALA A 140 -8.06 -20.61 -12.80
C ALA A 140 -7.89 -21.19 -14.21
N ARG A 141 -6.65 -21.38 -14.67
CA ARG A 141 -6.36 -22.05 -15.95
C ARG A 141 -6.76 -23.53 -15.97
N ALA A 142 -6.74 -24.18 -14.81
CA ALA A 142 -7.23 -25.55 -14.62
C ALA A 142 -8.75 -25.62 -14.41
N GLY A 143 -9.47 -24.49 -14.53
CA GLY A 143 -10.92 -24.43 -14.35
C GLY A 143 -11.37 -24.47 -12.88
N THR A 144 -10.46 -24.18 -11.93
CA THR A 144 -10.71 -24.29 -10.49
C THR A 144 -10.60 -22.90 -9.82
N ASN A 145 -11.52 -22.59 -8.89
CA ASN A 145 -11.43 -21.40 -8.08
C ASN A 145 -10.67 -21.69 -6.78
N LEU A 146 -9.42 -21.22 -6.71
CA LEU A 146 -8.56 -21.41 -5.52
C LEU A 146 -9.15 -20.75 -4.28
N ASP A 147 -9.74 -19.55 -4.42
CA ASP A 147 -10.33 -18.83 -3.29
C ASP A 147 -11.46 -19.62 -2.66
N HIS A 148 -12.29 -20.30 -3.47
CA HIS A 148 -13.36 -21.17 -2.98
C HIS A 148 -12.80 -22.37 -2.21
N LEU A 149 -11.67 -22.93 -2.64
CA LEU A 149 -11.06 -24.08 -1.97
C LEU A 149 -10.34 -23.71 -0.66
N VAL A 150 -9.68 -22.54 -0.62
CA VAL A 150 -8.78 -22.17 0.48
C VAL A 150 -9.40 -21.12 1.40
N LEU A 151 -9.97 -20.04 0.84
CA LEU A 151 -10.46 -18.90 1.63
C LEU A 151 -11.89 -19.09 2.12
N ALA A 152 -12.79 -19.61 1.29
CA ALA A 152 -14.20 -19.76 1.67
C ALA A 152 -14.39 -20.62 2.92
N PRO A 153 -13.69 -21.76 3.12
CA PRO A 153 -13.79 -22.53 4.36
C PRO A 153 -13.32 -21.78 5.61
N LEU A 154 -12.41 -20.81 5.45
CA LEU A 154 -11.83 -20.06 6.57
C LEU A 154 -12.63 -18.80 6.91
N THR A 155 -13.21 -18.14 5.91
CA THR A 155 -13.81 -16.82 6.05
C THR A 155 -15.33 -16.81 5.86
N GLY A 156 -15.88 -17.86 5.28
CA GLY A 156 -17.30 -17.92 4.87
C GLY A 156 -17.64 -17.00 3.70
N GLY A 157 -16.65 -16.30 3.13
CA GLY A 157 -16.83 -15.33 2.05
C GLY A 157 -16.66 -15.96 0.66
N ALA A 158 -17.40 -15.45 -0.33
CA ALA A 158 -17.21 -15.80 -1.74
C ALA A 158 -16.20 -14.84 -2.36
N SER A 159 -15.15 -15.36 -2.95
CA SER A 159 -14.20 -14.59 -3.77
C SER A 159 -13.64 -15.43 -4.92
N SER A 160 -13.07 -14.76 -5.90
CA SER A 160 -12.45 -15.39 -7.05
C SER A 160 -11.33 -14.53 -7.63
N ILE A 161 -10.58 -15.10 -8.55
CA ILE A 161 -9.66 -14.33 -9.38
C ILE A 161 -10.42 -13.32 -10.22
N ASN A 162 -9.83 -12.15 -10.44
CA ASN A 162 -10.42 -11.14 -11.29
C ASN A 162 -10.36 -11.58 -12.78
N VAL A 163 -11.49 -11.48 -13.47
CA VAL A 163 -11.59 -11.73 -14.91
C VAL A 163 -11.75 -10.41 -15.63
N TYR A 164 -10.78 -10.07 -16.47
CA TYR A 164 -10.78 -8.80 -17.21
C TYR A 164 -11.72 -8.82 -18.44
N GLY A 165 -12.07 -9.97 -18.92
CA GLY A 165 -12.89 -10.21 -20.10
C GLY A 165 -12.48 -11.48 -20.83
N ALA A 166 -13.21 -11.86 -21.85
CA ALA A 166 -12.89 -12.99 -22.74
C ALA A 166 -12.41 -12.47 -24.09
N ILE A 167 -11.28 -12.98 -24.56
CA ILE A 167 -10.66 -12.65 -25.83
C ILE A 167 -10.54 -13.92 -26.63
N GLY A 168 -11.20 -13.97 -27.81
CA GLY A 168 -11.19 -15.17 -28.65
C GLY A 168 -11.66 -16.44 -27.93
N GLY A 169 -12.65 -16.33 -27.04
CA GLY A 169 -13.16 -17.42 -26.21
C GLY A 169 -12.30 -17.77 -24.99
N THR A 170 -11.15 -17.10 -24.78
CA THR A 170 -10.25 -17.34 -23.64
C THR A 170 -10.36 -16.20 -22.62
N ALA A 171 -10.65 -16.52 -21.37
CA ALA A 171 -10.70 -15.54 -20.28
C ALA A 171 -9.31 -14.96 -19.97
N VAL A 172 -9.25 -13.64 -19.78
CA VAL A 172 -8.04 -12.94 -19.33
C VAL A 172 -8.11 -12.80 -17.82
N TYR A 173 -7.33 -13.62 -17.12
CA TYR A 173 -7.24 -13.58 -15.66
C TYR A 173 -6.22 -12.57 -15.19
N ARG A 174 -6.57 -11.84 -14.14
CA ARG A 174 -5.70 -10.91 -13.42
C ARG A 174 -5.62 -11.35 -11.94
N PRO A 175 -4.46 -11.76 -11.43
CA PRO A 175 -4.37 -12.18 -10.03
C PRO A 175 -4.63 -10.99 -9.10
N ASN A 176 -5.60 -11.14 -8.24
CA ASN A 176 -5.83 -10.27 -7.10
C ASN A 176 -5.28 -10.88 -5.81
N ALA A 177 -4.89 -12.13 -5.86
CA ALA A 177 -4.29 -12.88 -4.76
C ALA A 177 -5.15 -12.80 -3.48
N LEU A 178 -4.54 -12.45 -2.35
CA LEU A 178 -5.24 -12.22 -1.08
C LEU A 178 -5.75 -10.78 -0.94
N THR A 179 -5.61 -9.93 -1.96
CA THR A 179 -6.20 -8.58 -1.99
C THR A 179 -7.55 -8.59 -2.69
N ALA A 180 -8.37 -7.59 -2.45
CA ALA A 180 -9.69 -7.48 -3.06
C ALA A 180 -9.62 -7.25 -4.58
N ASP A 181 -8.57 -6.55 -5.05
CA ASP A 181 -8.45 -6.10 -6.44
C ASP A 181 -7.01 -6.22 -6.95
N PRO A 182 -6.77 -6.57 -8.24
CA PRO A 182 -5.43 -6.62 -8.82
C PRO A 182 -4.66 -5.30 -8.77
N ASN A 183 -5.35 -4.16 -8.81
CA ASN A 183 -4.69 -2.86 -8.71
C ASN A 183 -4.20 -2.60 -7.28
N HIS A 184 -4.93 -3.06 -6.23
CA HIS A 184 -4.44 -3.05 -4.86
C HIS A 184 -3.11 -3.81 -4.75
N LEU A 185 -3.09 -5.05 -5.24
CA LEU A 185 -1.89 -5.89 -5.22
C LEU A 185 -0.71 -5.18 -5.89
N ALA A 186 -0.91 -4.62 -7.08
CA ALA A 186 0.14 -3.93 -7.82
C ALA A 186 0.71 -2.72 -7.07
N VAL A 187 -0.16 -1.86 -6.51
CA VAL A 187 0.27 -0.67 -5.78
C VAL A 187 0.96 -1.04 -4.47
N MET A 188 0.48 -2.06 -3.76
CA MET A 188 1.13 -2.57 -2.55
C MET A 188 2.53 -3.11 -2.85
N ILE A 189 2.72 -3.83 -3.94
CA ILE A 189 4.02 -4.38 -4.37
C ILE A 189 5.02 -3.25 -4.72
N CYS A 190 4.57 -2.09 -5.20
CA CYS A 190 5.48 -0.96 -5.44
C CYS A 190 6.26 -0.55 -4.19
N ILE A 191 5.70 -0.72 -2.98
CA ILE A 191 6.37 -0.33 -1.74
C ILE A 191 7.67 -1.10 -1.52
N PRO A 192 7.68 -2.44 -1.41
CA PRO A 192 8.93 -3.17 -1.24
C PRO A 192 9.85 -3.07 -2.46
N LEU A 193 9.32 -3.05 -3.69
CA LEU A 193 10.13 -2.88 -4.89
C LEU A 193 10.96 -1.60 -4.84
N LEU A 194 10.32 -0.46 -4.61
CA LEU A 194 11.00 0.83 -4.58
C LEU A 194 11.84 1.03 -3.32
N THR A 195 11.37 0.53 -2.16
CA THR A 195 12.08 0.65 -0.88
C THR A 195 13.38 -0.16 -0.88
N LEU A 196 13.35 -1.40 -1.38
CA LEU A 196 14.47 -2.32 -1.29
C LEU A 196 15.42 -2.24 -2.50
N LEU A 197 14.99 -1.71 -3.65
CA LEU A 197 15.83 -1.60 -4.84
C LEU A 197 17.14 -0.82 -4.57
N PRO A 198 17.16 0.39 -3.98
CA PRO A 198 18.42 1.08 -3.73
C PRO A 198 19.26 0.40 -2.64
N VAL A 199 18.65 -0.33 -1.71
CA VAL A 199 19.37 -1.17 -0.75
C VAL A 199 20.09 -2.30 -1.50
N TYR A 200 19.40 -3.03 -2.38
CA TYR A 200 19.98 -4.07 -3.23
C TYR A 200 21.16 -3.55 -4.08
N LEU A 201 20.98 -2.40 -4.72
CA LEU A 201 22.03 -1.78 -5.56
C LEU A 201 23.27 -1.36 -4.78
N ARG A 202 23.17 -1.23 -3.47
CA ARG A 202 24.26 -0.88 -2.56
C ARG A 202 24.83 -2.07 -1.78
N LEU A 203 24.24 -3.26 -1.88
CA LEU A 203 24.82 -4.45 -1.29
C LEU A 203 26.15 -4.83 -1.93
N GLU A 204 27.05 -5.28 -1.13
CA GLU A 204 28.34 -5.85 -1.55
C GLU A 204 28.11 -7.08 -2.43
N ARG A 205 29.04 -7.36 -3.37
CA ARG A 205 28.86 -8.47 -4.33
C ARG A 205 28.72 -9.82 -3.62
N ASP A 206 29.47 -10.03 -2.56
CA ASP A 206 29.52 -11.28 -1.80
C ASP A 206 28.53 -11.32 -0.63
N HIS A 207 27.65 -10.31 -0.52
CA HIS A 207 26.70 -10.26 0.58
C HIS A 207 25.65 -11.37 0.45
N LYS A 208 25.49 -12.19 1.48
CA LYS A 208 24.60 -13.37 1.51
C LYS A 208 23.13 -13.07 1.16
N LEU A 209 22.65 -11.86 1.38
CA LEU A 209 21.28 -11.46 1.07
C LEU A 209 21.11 -10.91 -0.36
N ARG A 210 22.17 -10.81 -1.16
CA ARG A 210 22.09 -10.21 -2.49
C ARG A 210 21.23 -11.04 -3.44
N ILE A 211 21.46 -12.33 -3.53
CA ILE A 211 20.70 -13.24 -4.40
C ILE A 211 19.25 -13.37 -3.90
N PRO A 212 18.98 -13.68 -2.61
CA PRO A 212 17.60 -13.70 -2.11
C PRO A 212 16.83 -12.41 -2.35
N LEU A 213 17.48 -11.26 -2.18
CA LEU A 213 16.82 -9.97 -2.40
C LEU A 213 16.55 -9.71 -3.88
N ALA A 214 17.50 -10.06 -4.78
CA ALA A 214 17.29 -10.00 -6.22
C ALA A 214 16.12 -10.87 -6.67
N ALA A 215 16.07 -12.12 -6.17
CA ALA A 215 14.98 -13.06 -6.45
C ALA A 215 13.62 -12.52 -5.95
N THR A 216 13.59 -11.97 -4.73
CA THR A 216 12.38 -11.35 -4.16
C THR A 216 11.90 -10.18 -5.01
N LEU A 217 12.80 -9.26 -5.38
CA LEU A 217 12.44 -8.10 -6.21
C LEU A 217 11.99 -8.53 -7.61
N GLY A 218 12.69 -9.48 -8.23
CA GLY A 218 12.31 -10.02 -9.55
C GLY A 218 10.95 -10.72 -9.51
N PHE A 219 10.70 -11.54 -8.49
CA PHE A 219 9.42 -12.21 -8.29
C PHE A 219 8.27 -11.21 -8.11
N LEU A 220 8.42 -10.25 -7.20
CA LEU A 220 7.39 -9.23 -6.96
C LEU A 220 7.14 -8.38 -8.21
N PHE A 221 8.18 -8.07 -8.96
CA PHE A 221 8.04 -7.35 -10.24
C PHE A 221 7.23 -8.15 -11.25
N LEU A 222 7.49 -9.46 -11.41
CA LEU A 222 6.71 -10.33 -12.29
C LEU A 222 5.25 -10.45 -11.85
N VAL A 223 5.00 -10.60 -10.54
CA VAL A 223 3.63 -10.61 -10.00
C VAL A 223 2.92 -9.29 -10.29
N MET A 224 3.60 -8.16 -10.08
CA MET A 224 3.03 -6.84 -10.40
C MET A 224 2.65 -6.71 -11.88
N LEU A 225 3.52 -7.15 -12.80
CA LEU A 225 3.23 -7.16 -14.24
C LEU A 225 2.02 -8.04 -14.57
N SER A 226 1.89 -9.21 -13.93
CA SER A 226 0.76 -10.13 -14.16
C SER A 226 -0.59 -9.54 -13.75
N THR A 227 -0.62 -8.56 -12.86
CA THR A 227 -1.86 -7.85 -12.49
C THR A 227 -2.42 -6.98 -13.61
N LEU A 228 -1.63 -6.65 -14.64
CA LEU A 228 -1.99 -5.72 -15.72
C LEU A 228 -2.46 -4.34 -15.21
N SER A 229 -2.00 -3.91 -14.06
CA SER A 229 -2.41 -2.67 -13.42
C SER A 229 -1.66 -1.46 -13.97
N ARG A 230 -2.39 -0.54 -14.61
CA ARG A 230 -1.83 0.74 -15.09
C ARG A 230 -1.41 1.65 -13.93
N SER A 231 -2.19 1.71 -12.85
CA SER A 231 -1.88 2.51 -11.67
C SER A 231 -0.64 1.99 -10.94
N GLY A 232 -0.46 0.67 -10.81
CA GLY A 232 0.76 0.09 -10.26
C GLY A 232 2.00 0.42 -11.09
N LEU A 233 1.90 0.32 -12.42
CA LEU A 233 3.00 0.70 -13.32
C LEU A 233 3.32 2.19 -13.24
N LEU A 234 2.31 3.06 -13.18
CA LEU A 234 2.52 4.50 -12.97
C LEU A 234 3.27 4.77 -11.66
N GLY A 235 2.84 4.13 -10.57
CA GLY A 235 3.50 4.24 -9.28
C GLY A 235 4.97 3.80 -9.33
N LEU A 236 5.25 2.67 -10.01
CA LEU A 236 6.62 2.20 -10.20
C LEU A 236 7.46 3.19 -11.03
N VAL A 237 6.94 3.69 -12.14
CA VAL A 237 7.66 4.65 -13.01
C VAL A 237 7.97 5.93 -12.24
N VAL A 238 7.01 6.53 -11.56
CA VAL A 238 7.23 7.74 -10.74
C VAL A 238 8.26 7.48 -9.65
N GLY A 239 8.17 6.34 -8.95
CA GLY A 239 9.15 5.96 -7.95
C GLY A 239 10.55 5.79 -8.53
N LEU A 240 10.71 5.16 -9.70
CA LEU A 240 11.99 5.02 -10.39
C LEU A 240 12.55 6.39 -10.84
N LEU A 241 11.72 7.32 -11.28
CA LEU A 241 12.14 8.70 -11.60
C LEU A 241 12.69 9.41 -10.35
N VAL A 242 12.04 9.24 -9.19
CA VAL A 242 12.59 9.76 -7.92
C VAL A 242 13.94 9.12 -7.59
N LEU A 243 14.09 7.80 -7.79
CA LEU A 243 15.38 7.11 -7.57
C LEU A 243 16.43 7.48 -8.61
N ALA A 244 16.04 7.88 -9.81
CA ALA A 244 16.99 8.32 -10.84
C ALA A 244 17.82 9.51 -10.39
N VAL A 245 17.27 10.40 -9.56
CA VAL A 245 18.01 11.57 -9.04
C VAL A 245 19.31 11.14 -8.32
N PRO A 246 19.27 10.29 -7.26
CA PRO A 246 20.50 9.88 -6.55
C PRO A 246 21.21 8.65 -7.16
N TYR A 247 20.52 7.82 -7.95
CA TYR A 247 21.00 6.49 -8.34
C TYR A 247 21.06 6.25 -9.84
N ARG A 248 20.96 7.27 -10.72
CA ARG A 248 20.94 7.12 -12.18
C ARG A 248 22.01 6.16 -12.73
N ARG A 249 23.29 6.31 -12.29
CA ARG A 249 24.39 5.44 -12.73
C ARG A 249 24.25 3.99 -12.27
N ARG A 250 23.57 3.76 -11.15
CA ARG A 250 23.33 2.41 -10.59
C ARG A 250 22.11 1.74 -11.18
N LEU A 251 21.09 2.50 -11.56
CA LEU A 251 19.91 1.99 -12.25
C LEU A 251 20.27 1.45 -13.65
N VAL A 252 21.31 1.96 -14.29
CA VAL A 252 21.86 1.42 -15.55
C VAL A 252 23.06 0.49 -15.33
N SER A 253 23.30 0.03 -14.12
CA SER A 253 24.39 -0.89 -13.80
C SER A 253 24.09 -2.33 -14.23
N ARG A 254 25.14 -3.11 -14.49
CA ARG A 254 25.00 -4.57 -14.80
C ARG A 254 24.23 -5.33 -13.74
N ALA A 255 24.30 -4.90 -12.47
CA ALA A 255 23.56 -5.52 -11.36
C ALA A 255 22.05 -5.46 -11.53
N LEU A 256 21.50 -4.47 -12.26
CA LEU A 256 20.08 -4.33 -12.56
C LEU A 256 19.77 -4.75 -14.00
N ILE A 257 20.60 -4.36 -14.96
CA ILE A 257 20.37 -4.66 -16.39
C ILE A 257 20.33 -6.17 -16.64
N LEU A 258 21.25 -6.96 -16.07
CA LEU A 258 21.28 -8.41 -16.29
C LEU A 258 20.01 -9.13 -15.83
N PRO A 259 19.54 -8.97 -14.56
CA PRO A 259 18.27 -9.59 -14.17
C PRO A 259 17.08 -9.06 -14.95
N LEU A 260 17.03 -7.76 -15.28
CA LEU A 260 15.96 -7.20 -16.09
C LEU A 260 15.98 -7.71 -17.53
N SER A 261 17.15 -7.88 -18.15
CA SER A 261 17.27 -8.47 -19.48
C SER A 261 16.83 -9.93 -19.49
N GLY A 262 17.14 -10.69 -18.44
CA GLY A 262 16.64 -12.06 -18.26
C GLY A 262 15.11 -12.10 -18.12
N ILE A 263 14.53 -11.22 -17.31
CA ILE A 263 13.06 -11.07 -17.21
C ILE A 263 12.47 -10.64 -18.55
N ALA A 264 13.07 -9.68 -19.24
CA ALA A 264 12.61 -9.21 -20.54
C ALA A 264 12.66 -10.34 -21.59
N ALA A 265 13.73 -11.12 -21.63
CA ALA A 265 13.86 -12.27 -22.51
C ALA A 265 12.77 -13.33 -22.23
N LEU A 266 12.53 -13.63 -20.95
CA LEU A 266 11.45 -14.54 -20.54
C LEU A 266 10.07 -14.02 -20.98
N LEU A 267 9.79 -12.73 -20.73
CA LEU A 267 8.53 -12.10 -21.15
C LEU A 267 8.37 -12.12 -22.67
N LEU A 268 9.42 -11.80 -23.41
CA LEU A 268 9.42 -11.87 -24.88
C LEU A 268 9.16 -13.29 -25.39
N ALA A 269 9.77 -14.29 -24.77
CA ALA A 269 9.52 -15.70 -25.09
C ALA A 269 8.05 -16.09 -24.84
N VAL A 270 7.48 -15.65 -23.71
CA VAL A 270 6.05 -15.87 -23.39
C VAL A 270 5.14 -15.14 -24.39
N VAL A 271 5.43 -13.87 -24.69
CA VAL A 271 4.67 -13.09 -25.69
C VAL A 271 4.75 -13.74 -27.05
N TRP A 272 5.94 -14.18 -27.47
CA TRP A 272 6.12 -14.86 -28.75
C TRP A 272 5.37 -16.20 -28.84
N SER A 273 5.47 -17.02 -27.77
CA SER A 273 4.75 -18.30 -27.70
C SER A 273 3.23 -18.16 -27.68
N ARG A 274 2.75 -17.01 -27.19
CA ARG A 274 1.32 -16.67 -27.05
C ARG A 274 0.94 -15.44 -27.89
N ARG A 275 1.65 -15.18 -29.00
CA ARG A 275 1.51 -13.95 -29.80
C ARG A 275 0.07 -13.61 -30.17
N HIS A 276 -0.72 -14.59 -30.56
CA HIS A 276 -2.13 -14.39 -30.93
C HIS A 276 -2.95 -13.87 -29.75
N TYR A 277 -2.75 -14.42 -28.56
CA TYR A 277 -3.40 -13.94 -27.32
C TYR A 277 -3.04 -12.48 -27.02
N PHE A 278 -1.75 -12.13 -27.09
CA PHE A 278 -1.29 -10.76 -26.81
C PHE A 278 -1.71 -9.76 -27.89
N GLU A 279 -1.78 -10.20 -29.15
CA GLU A 279 -2.30 -9.38 -30.26
C GLU A 279 -3.77 -9.04 -30.05
N VAL A 280 -4.61 -10.02 -29.69
CA VAL A 280 -6.02 -9.82 -29.39
C VAL A 280 -6.20 -8.96 -28.13
N LEU A 281 -5.38 -9.18 -27.09
CA LEU A 281 -5.35 -8.36 -25.89
C LEU A 281 -5.03 -6.89 -26.20
N LEU A 282 -4.02 -6.63 -27.04
CA LEU A 282 -3.63 -5.28 -27.44
C LEU A 282 -4.73 -4.61 -28.28
N LYS A 283 -5.28 -5.33 -29.27
CA LYS A 283 -6.40 -4.83 -30.08
C LYS A 283 -7.63 -4.49 -29.23
N SER A 284 -7.99 -5.34 -28.28
CA SER A 284 -9.12 -5.06 -27.36
C SER A 284 -8.88 -3.82 -26.49
N ARG A 285 -7.63 -3.59 -26.06
CA ARG A 285 -7.26 -2.39 -25.30
C ARG A 285 -7.34 -1.10 -26.11
N ILE A 286 -6.99 -1.17 -27.38
CA ILE A 286 -7.07 -0.03 -28.31
C ILE A 286 -8.52 0.25 -28.71
N GLN A 287 -9.31 -0.81 -28.97
CA GLN A 287 -10.71 -0.68 -29.41
C GLN A 287 -11.67 -0.29 -28.28
N THR A 288 -11.40 -0.70 -27.03
CA THR A 288 -12.22 -0.33 -25.85
C THR A 288 -11.85 1.02 -25.25
N GLY A 289 -10.87 1.72 -25.80
CA GLY A 289 -10.29 2.96 -25.26
C GLY A 289 -11.23 4.16 -25.17
N GLY A 290 -12.49 4.06 -25.54
CA GLY A 290 -13.44 5.16 -25.40
C GLY A 290 -14.57 4.94 -24.37
N GLY A 291 -15.00 3.69 -24.14
CA GLY A 291 -16.16 3.40 -23.29
C GLY A 291 -15.84 3.32 -21.81
N SER A 292 -14.77 2.62 -21.46
CA SER A 292 -14.35 2.44 -20.06
C SER A 292 -13.80 3.73 -19.46
N GLU A 293 -13.06 4.54 -20.21
CA GLU A 293 -12.51 5.80 -19.72
C GLU A 293 -13.61 6.84 -19.50
N LYS A 294 -14.55 6.97 -20.43
CA LYS A 294 -15.70 7.86 -20.25
C LYS A 294 -16.53 7.48 -19.01
N ALA A 295 -16.74 6.19 -18.76
CA ALA A 295 -17.45 5.72 -17.57
C ALA A 295 -16.69 6.05 -16.27
N HIS A 296 -15.35 5.94 -16.29
CA HIS A 296 -14.53 6.32 -15.13
C HIS A 296 -14.58 7.82 -14.81
N PHE A 297 -14.62 8.68 -15.82
CA PHE A 297 -14.72 10.13 -15.63
C PHE A 297 -16.14 10.58 -15.31
N ALA A 298 -17.16 9.92 -15.82
CA ALA A 298 -18.57 10.22 -15.50
C ALA A 298 -18.89 10.09 -13.99
N VAL A 299 -18.10 9.30 -13.23
CA VAL A 299 -18.21 9.20 -11.77
C VAL A 299 -17.89 10.55 -11.09
N TYR A 300 -17.24 11.46 -11.77
CA TYR A 300 -16.84 12.76 -11.21
C TYR A 300 -17.77 13.92 -11.58
N ASP A 301 -18.77 13.70 -12.41
CA ASP A 301 -19.66 14.78 -12.91
C ASP A 301 -20.41 15.48 -11.78
N PHE A 302 -20.68 14.81 -10.66
CA PHE A 302 -21.33 15.39 -9.49
C PHE A 302 -20.38 16.08 -8.49
N VAL A 303 -19.06 15.89 -8.63
CA VAL A 303 -18.06 16.43 -7.67
C VAL A 303 -18.14 17.94 -7.51
N PRO A 304 -18.28 18.75 -8.58
CA PRO A 304 -18.44 20.20 -8.44
C PRO A 304 -19.65 20.60 -7.60
N GLN A 305 -20.77 19.88 -7.73
CA GLN A 305 -21.99 20.13 -6.93
C GLN A 305 -21.74 19.86 -5.45
N VAL A 306 -21.03 18.76 -5.11
CA VAL A 306 -20.69 18.46 -3.71
C VAL A 306 -19.74 19.51 -3.13
N ILE A 307 -18.72 19.92 -3.89
CA ILE A 307 -17.80 20.98 -3.44
C ILE A 307 -18.54 22.29 -3.22
N HIS A 308 -19.53 22.60 -4.04
CA HIS A 308 -20.35 23.80 -3.86
C HIS A 308 -21.25 23.74 -2.62
N SER A 309 -21.88 22.60 -2.35
CA SER A 309 -22.80 22.43 -1.22
C SER A 309 -22.10 22.17 0.12
N HIS A 310 -20.98 21.42 0.12
CA HIS A 310 -20.27 21.00 1.32
C HIS A 310 -18.74 21.24 1.20
N PRO A 311 -18.29 22.51 1.00
CA PRO A 311 -16.91 22.80 0.62
C PRO A 311 -15.87 22.49 1.72
N LEU A 312 -16.22 22.66 3.00
CA LEU A 312 -15.26 22.61 4.09
C LEU A 312 -15.07 21.20 4.65
N PHE A 313 -16.17 20.45 4.88
CA PHE A 313 -16.12 19.15 5.59
C PHE A 313 -16.67 17.98 4.77
N GLY A 314 -17.12 18.21 3.54
CA GLY A 314 -17.59 17.17 2.64
C GLY A 314 -18.88 16.48 3.11
N LEU A 315 -19.16 15.33 2.52
CA LEU A 315 -20.38 14.53 2.77
C LEU A 315 -20.27 13.61 3.99
N GLY A 316 -19.08 13.44 4.55
CA GLY A 316 -18.76 12.47 5.58
C GLY A 316 -17.87 11.34 5.08
N LEU A 317 -17.03 10.81 5.98
CA LEU A 317 -16.05 9.77 5.69
C LEU A 317 -16.73 8.51 5.12
N ASN A 318 -16.17 7.95 4.05
CA ASN A 318 -16.60 6.71 3.41
C ASN A 318 -18.03 6.75 2.81
N THR A 319 -18.56 7.93 2.47
CA THR A 319 -19.94 8.09 1.96
C THR A 319 -20.03 8.34 0.45
N PHE A 320 -18.89 8.41 -0.25
CA PHE A 320 -18.86 8.69 -1.69
C PHE A 320 -19.78 7.76 -2.50
N SER A 321 -19.65 6.45 -2.30
CA SER A 321 -20.42 5.46 -3.08
C SER A 321 -21.92 5.55 -2.82
N VAL A 322 -22.33 5.88 -1.59
CA VAL A 322 -23.74 6.03 -1.22
C VAL A 322 -24.34 7.25 -1.93
N TYR A 323 -23.62 8.37 -1.93
CA TYR A 323 -24.08 9.58 -2.59
C TYR A 323 -24.13 9.39 -4.11
N TYR A 324 -23.14 8.71 -4.69
CA TYR A 324 -23.14 8.38 -6.11
C TYR A 324 -24.34 7.52 -6.51
N GLU A 325 -24.66 6.50 -5.70
CA GLU A 325 -25.84 5.66 -5.90
C GLU A 325 -27.14 6.48 -5.83
N PHE A 326 -27.25 7.37 -4.86
CA PHE A 326 -28.41 8.26 -4.70
C PHE A 326 -28.61 9.16 -5.93
N VAL A 327 -27.56 9.76 -6.46
CA VAL A 327 -27.64 10.68 -7.60
C VAL A 327 -27.86 9.97 -8.93
N THR A 328 -27.26 8.77 -9.13
CA THR A 328 -27.21 8.10 -10.43
C THR A 328 -28.05 6.83 -10.52
N GLY A 329 -28.52 6.30 -9.38
CA GLY A 329 -29.17 4.99 -9.28
C GLY A 329 -28.24 3.80 -9.50
N LYS A 330 -26.92 4.01 -9.64
CA LYS A 330 -25.92 2.97 -9.88
C LYS A 330 -25.26 2.54 -8.58
N SER A 331 -25.54 1.33 -8.11
CA SER A 331 -24.94 0.73 -6.93
C SER A 331 -23.53 0.21 -7.19
N ASN A 332 -22.72 0.10 -6.13
CA ASN A 332 -21.37 -0.46 -6.13
C ASN A 332 -20.33 0.31 -6.98
N TRP A 333 -20.56 1.59 -7.22
CA TRP A 333 -19.58 2.47 -7.87
C TRP A 333 -18.86 3.30 -6.82
N GLY A 334 -17.54 3.23 -6.85
CA GLY A 334 -16.68 4.02 -5.98
C GLY A 334 -15.86 5.04 -6.76
N PRO A 335 -15.22 5.98 -6.05
CA PRO A 335 -14.27 6.88 -6.67
C PRO A 335 -13.07 6.12 -7.20
N HIS A 336 -12.55 6.55 -8.35
CA HIS A 336 -11.34 5.97 -8.95
C HIS A 336 -10.10 6.80 -8.64
N SER A 337 -10.20 7.78 -7.75
CA SER A 337 -9.10 8.60 -7.25
C SER A 337 -9.25 8.83 -5.76
N PHE A 338 -8.18 8.54 -5.03
CA PHE A 338 -8.12 8.82 -3.59
C PHE A 338 -8.32 10.32 -3.29
N TYR A 339 -7.76 11.19 -4.11
CA TYR A 339 -7.84 12.63 -3.87
C TYR A 339 -9.25 13.18 -4.09
N VAL A 340 -9.96 12.63 -5.07
CA VAL A 340 -11.37 12.98 -5.30
C VAL A 340 -12.24 12.48 -4.14
N ALA A 341 -12.05 11.23 -3.70
CA ALA A 341 -12.73 10.70 -2.52
C ALA A 341 -12.46 11.57 -1.29
N LEU A 342 -11.20 11.91 -1.07
CA LEU A 342 -10.78 12.74 0.07
C LEU A 342 -11.50 14.09 0.09
N ILE A 343 -11.56 14.80 -1.06
CA ILE A 343 -12.24 16.10 -1.14
C ILE A 343 -13.74 15.96 -0.96
N VAL A 344 -14.36 14.97 -1.60
CA VAL A 344 -15.82 14.75 -1.51
C VAL A 344 -16.25 14.35 -0.11
N GLU A 345 -15.49 13.47 0.53
CA GLU A 345 -15.85 12.91 1.83
C GLU A 345 -15.46 13.79 3.01
N THR A 346 -14.38 14.56 2.91
CA THR A 346 -13.82 15.33 4.04
C THR A 346 -13.68 16.82 3.77
N GLY A 347 -14.06 17.27 2.57
CA GLY A 347 -13.96 18.65 2.13
C GLY A 347 -12.52 19.15 2.01
N LEU A 348 -12.36 20.44 1.78
CA LEU A 348 -11.06 21.08 1.64
C LEU A 348 -10.24 21.03 2.94
N VAL A 349 -10.89 21.11 4.09
CA VAL A 349 -10.19 21.08 5.40
C VAL A 349 -9.57 19.71 5.63
N GLY A 350 -10.32 18.62 5.37
CA GLY A 350 -9.80 17.26 5.49
C GLY A 350 -8.71 16.96 4.46
N ALA A 351 -8.90 17.43 3.22
CA ALA A 351 -7.89 17.28 2.16
C ALA A 351 -6.56 17.95 2.55
N VAL A 352 -6.62 19.20 3.03
CA VAL A 352 -5.41 19.93 3.49
C VAL A 352 -4.77 19.22 4.67
N ALA A 353 -5.55 18.78 5.67
CA ALA A 353 -5.03 18.07 6.83
C ALA A 353 -4.31 16.77 6.43
N PHE A 354 -4.88 16.00 5.50
CA PHE A 354 -4.24 14.77 5.01
C PHE A 354 -2.98 15.07 4.16
N LEU A 355 -3.00 16.10 3.33
CA LEU A 355 -1.80 16.54 2.59
C LEU A 355 -0.68 17.00 3.51
N LEU A 356 -1.00 17.65 4.63
CA LEU A 356 -0.02 17.98 5.68
C LEU A 356 0.55 16.73 6.35
N PHE A 357 -0.25 15.68 6.53
CA PHE A 357 0.25 14.39 6.98
C PHE A 357 1.23 13.78 5.97
N LEU A 358 0.91 13.76 4.67
CA LEU A 358 1.84 13.29 3.63
C LEU A 358 3.13 14.12 3.61
N ARG A 359 3.02 15.45 3.70
CA ARG A 359 4.19 16.34 3.83
C ARG A 359 5.04 15.98 5.05
N TYR A 360 4.41 15.65 6.18
CA TYR A 360 5.14 15.22 7.37
C TYR A 360 5.91 13.93 7.13
N LEU A 361 5.36 12.95 6.42
CA LEU A 361 6.09 11.74 6.03
C LEU A 361 7.34 12.09 5.19
N PHE A 362 7.23 12.98 4.21
CA PHE A 362 8.38 13.43 3.42
C PHE A 362 9.44 14.16 4.25
N LEU A 363 9.03 14.99 5.23
CA LEU A 363 9.97 15.64 6.15
C LEU A 363 10.74 14.63 7.00
N ARG A 364 10.08 13.57 7.47
CA ARG A 364 10.74 12.48 8.20
C ARG A 364 11.73 11.71 7.32
N LEU A 365 11.37 11.46 6.06
CA LEU A 365 12.27 10.84 5.09
C LEU A 365 13.45 11.75 4.74
N ARG A 366 13.24 13.06 4.65
CA ARG A 366 14.33 14.03 4.50
C ARG A 366 15.29 13.96 5.69
N ALA A 367 14.78 13.98 6.92
CA ALA A 367 15.60 13.81 8.12
C ALA A 367 16.39 12.49 8.11
N ALA A 368 15.79 11.39 7.65
CA ALA A 368 16.49 10.11 7.51
C ALA A 368 17.60 10.15 6.44
N ARG A 369 17.40 10.88 5.32
CA ARG A 369 18.44 11.06 4.30
C ARG A 369 19.61 11.92 4.81
N GLU A 370 19.32 12.95 5.61
CA GLU A 370 20.31 13.80 6.26
C GLU A 370 21.11 13.03 7.29
N LEU A 371 20.43 12.23 8.15
CA LEU A 371 21.08 11.29 9.05
C LEU A 371 22.02 10.34 8.29
N GLY A 372 21.58 9.75 7.18
CA GLY A 372 22.40 8.90 6.35
C GLY A 372 23.63 9.61 5.75
N ARG A 373 23.56 10.93 5.50
CA ARG A 373 24.71 11.74 5.06
C ARG A 373 25.71 11.95 6.20
N MET A 374 25.23 12.30 7.39
CA MET A 374 26.09 12.48 8.59
C MET A 374 26.83 11.20 8.91
N LEU A 375 26.13 10.07 8.99
CA LEU A 375 26.73 8.76 9.20
C LEU A 375 27.75 8.37 8.11
N SER A 376 27.57 8.83 6.87
CA SER A 376 28.55 8.62 5.80
C SER A 376 29.82 9.44 5.99
N ALA A 377 29.70 10.68 6.44
CA ALA A 377 30.85 11.55 6.73
C ALA A 377 31.70 11.00 7.90
N GLU A 378 31.05 10.37 8.88
CA GLU A 378 31.72 9.70 10.00
C GLU A 378 32.29 8.31 9.65
N GLY A 379 32.13 7.86 8.41
CA GLY A 379 32.60 6.53 7.97
C GLY A 379 31.80 5.36 8.50
N ALA A 380 30.65 5.59 9.12
CA ALA A 380 29.83 4.58 9.74
C ALA A 380 29.25 3.58 8.72
N ALA A 381 29.44 2.28 8.94
CA ALA A 381 28.90 1.21 8.06
C ALA A 381 27.37 1.29 7.89
N LEU A 382 26.65 1.78 8.89
CA LEU A 382 25.20 2.02 8.85
C LEU A 382 24.78 3.00 7.74
N ALA A 383 25.62 3.98 7.40
CA ALA A 383 25.35 4.94 6.34
C ALA A 383 25.07 4.29 4.99
N ARG A 384 25.74 3.16 4.71
CA ARG A 384 25.56 2.40 3.45
C ARG A 384 24.15 1.84 3.29
N ARG A 385 23.37 1.74 4.37
CA ARG A 385 22.01 1.17 4.38
C ARG A 385 20.91 2.21 4.65
N VAL A 386 21.14 3.15 5.57
CA VAL A 386 20.13 4.15 5.97
C VAL A 386 19.76 5.09 4.83
N ARG A 387 20.76 5.64 4.14
CA ARG A 387 20.50 6.58 3.04
C ARG A 387 19.79 5.92 1.84
N PRO A 388 20.22 4.73 1.35
CA PRO A 388 19.48 4.02 0.31
C PRO A 388 18.05 3.68 0.72
N LEU A 389 17.85 3.21 1.95
CA LEU A 389 16.52 2.90 2.47
C LEU A 389 15.62 4.15 2.51
N ALA A 390 16.11 5.28 3.00
CA ALA A 390 15.36 6.53 3.04
C ALA A 390 14.99 7.05 1.64
N TRP A 391 15.87 6.91 0.65
CA TRP A 391 15.55 7.22 -0.74
C TRP A 391 14.54 6.24 -1.33
N GLY A 392 14.67 4.95 -1.04
CA GLY A 392 13.71 3.94 -1.47
C GLY A 392 12.31 4.20 -0.92
N MET A 393 12.21 4.52 0.37
CA MET A 393 10.92 4.88 0.98
C MET A 393 10.36 6.20 0.44
N THR A 394 11.23 7.18 0.09
CA THR A 394 10.78 8.41 -0.58
C THR A 394 10.16 8.09 -1.95
N ALA A 395 10.81 7.23 -2.71
CA ALA A 395 10.31 6.79 -4.00
C ALA A 395 9.01 5.97 -3.88
N ALA A 396 8.94 5.08 -2.89
CA ALA A 396 7.74 4.29 -2.61
C ALA A 396 6.55 5.17 -2.22
N LEU A 397 6.76 6.18 -1.39
CA LEU A 397 5.71 7.14 -1.03
C LEU A 397 5.25 7.95 -2.25
N ALA A 398 6.17 8.50 -3.04
CA ALA A 398 5.85 9.26 -4.25
C ALA A 398 5.12 8.36 -5.29
N GLY A 399 5.59 7.13 -5.48
CA GLY A 399 4.94 6.17 -6.37
C GLY A 399 3.52 5.79 -5.91
N THR A 400 3.33 5.56 -4.61
CA THR A 400 2.00 5.31 -4.03
C THR A 400 1.07 6.50 -4.23
N MET A 401 1.56 7.73 -3.99
CA MET A 401 0.79 8.95 -4.25
C MET A 401 0.39 9.07 -5.72
N ALA A 402 1.31 8.80 -6.65
CA ALA A 402 1.02 8.86 -8.09
C ALA A 402 -0.02 7.80 -8.51
N ALA A 403 0.09 6.57 -8.01
CA ALA A 403 -0.90 5.52 -8.29
C ALA A 403 -2.30 5.90 -7.79
N ASN A 404 -2.39 6.64 -6.69
CA ASN A 404 -3.64 7.06 -6.06
C ASN A 404 -4.35 8.23 -6.77
N PHE A 405 -3.77 8.81 -7.83
CA PHE A 405 -4.53 9.67 -8.75
C PHE A 405 -5.59 8.88 -9.52
N PHE A 406 -5.36 7.58 -9.73
CA PHE A 406 -6.24 6.71 -10.49
C PHE A 406 -6.75 5.52 -9.68
N TYR A 407 -6.48 5.51 -8.36
CA TYR A 407 -6.91 4.45 -7.46
C TYR A 407 -7.05 4.94 -6.00
N LEU A 408 -7.43 4.04 -5.07
CA LEU A 408 -7.79 4.37 -3.69
C LEU A 408 -7.09 3.44 -2.69
N THR A 409 -5.79 3.51 -2.58
CA THR A 409 -5.09 2.60 -1.67
C THR A 409 -4.48 3.27 -0.44
N MET A 410 -4.36 4.62 -0.42
CA MET A 410 -3.84 5.33 0.76
C MET A 410 -4.79 5.36 1.96
N GLN A 411 -6.05 4.95 1.81
CA GLN A 411 -6.97 4.75 2.93
C GLN A 411 -6.84 3.36 3.58
N PHE A 412 -6.14 2.41 2.92
CA PHE A 412 -6.04 1.04 3.40
C PHE A 412 -4.92 0.85 4.42
N TYR A 413 -5.05 -0.19 5.21
CA TYR A 413 -4.21 -0.45 6.35
C TYR A 413 -2.71 -0.56 6.01
N TYR A 414 -2.36 -1.16 4.87
CA TYR A 414 -0.96 -1.33 4.46
C TYR A 414 -0.21 0.01 4.30
N PHE A 415 -0.91 1.09 3.92
CA PHE A 415 -0.31 2.42 3.82
C PHE A 415 0.10 2.94 5.20
N TYR A 416 -0.73 2.75 6.22
CA TYR A 416 -0.41 3.12 7.60
C TYR A 416 0.72 2.24 8.17
N ALA A 417 0.76 0.95 7.83
CA ALA A 417 1.86 0.07 8.18
C ALA A 417 3.20 0.53 7.55
N PHE A 418 3.17 0.95 6.29
CA PHE A 418 4.32 1.58 5.65
C PHE A 418 4.70 2.91 6.33
N ALA A 419 3.73 3.76 6.67
CA ALA A 419 3.96 5.02 7.37
C ALA A 419 4.61 4.82 8.75
N VAL A 420 4.29 3.75 9.48
CA VAL A 420 5.00 3.36 10.73
C VAL A 420 6.51 3.22 10.47
N LEU A 421 6.87 2.49 9.42
CA LEU A 421 8.29 2.28 9.06
C LEU A 421 8.97 3.58 8.65
N VAL A 422 8.30 4.42 7.87
CA VAL A 422 8.80 5.75 7.45
C VAL A 422 9.07 6.64 8.66
N LEU A 423 8.12 6.75 9.56
CA LEU A 423 8.21 7.64 10.73
C LEU A 423 9.23 7.17 11.77
N ALA A 424 9.37 5.87 11.95
CA ALA A 424 10.31 5.28 12.90
C ALA A 424 11.75 5.28 12.38
N LEU A 425 11.99 5.33 11.07
CA LEU A 425 13.32 5.22 10.45
C LEU A 425 14.36 6.18 11.08
N PRO A 426 14.15 7.52 11.09
CA PRO A 426 15.16 8.43 11.63
C PRO A 426 15.31 8.30 13.15
N ILE A 427 14.32 7.78 13.88
CA ILE A 427 14.39 7.59 15.33
C ILE A 427 15.26 6.38 15.68
N VAL A 428 14.97 5.25 15.02
CA VAL A 428 15.66 3.97 15.30
C VAL A 428 17.15 4.05 14.97
N PHE A 429 17.47 4.66 13.82
CA PHE A 429 18.85 4.73 13.34
C PHE A 429 19.60 5.93 13.93
N GLY A 430 18.92 7.02 14.28
CA GLY A 430 19.54 8.19 14.92
C GLY A 430 20.07 7.92 16.33
N ARG A 431 19.49 6.98 17.08
CA ARG A 431 19.99 6.60 18.41
C ARG A 431 21.38 5.96 18.41
N LYS A 432 21.80 5.38 17.30
CA LYS A 432 23.15 4.81 17.16
C LYS A 432 24.20 5.85 16.75
N ALA A 433 23.77 6.98 16.20
CA ALA A 433 24.67 8.08 15.88
C ALA A 433 25.08 8.90 17.11
N ILE A 434 24.35 8.78 18.23
CA ILE A 434 24.59 9.54 19.49
C ILE A 434 25.36 8.70 20.53
N ARG A 435 25.56 7.42 20.29
CA ARG A 435 26.37 6.51 21.12
C ARG A 435 27.69 6.16 20.42
#